data_65df05a78d89d7fa0c254b800e7cc9b8
#
_entry.id   65df05a78d89d7fa0c254b800e7cc9b8
#
_cell.length_a   1.000
_cell.length_b   1.000
_cell.length_c   1.000
_cell.angle_alpha   90.00
_cell.angle_beta   90.00
_cell.angle_gamma   90.00
#
_symmetry.space_group_name_H-M   'P 1'
#
loop_
_entity.id
_entity.type
_entity.pdbx_description
1 polymer ?
#
loop_
_entity_poly.entity_id
_entity_poly.type
_entity_poly.pdbx_seq_one_letter_code
_entity_poly.pdbx_strand_id
1 'polypeptide(L)'
;MHYKKMLDELRGKTIGLVYFFEKEDALGGTHYWIWKSDIISGWLNAIQELECVPYIMDVRTFIQKASYNTLPHIDFIINLNCGNYELSSLSLVPSMCSFLAIPCIPCDAQAIVTSENKHISNVIATANNINVPEYLPSTDPNGIFRPINLGSSIGIQIGGSSNASGLYQKVISGYDITIPIVYNPLIDTLD
;
A
#
# COMPACT_ATOMS: atom_id res chain seq x y z
N MET A 1 -20.05 -15.70 17.34
CA MET A 1 -19.58 -15.35 18.71
C MET A 1 -18.22 -14.66 18.69
N HIS A 2 -17.28 -15.09 17.87
CA HIS A 2 -15.92 -14.53 17.78
C HIS A 2 -15.88 -13.09 17.27
N TYR A 3 -16.57 -12.79 16.17
CA TYR A 3 -16.61 -11.45 15.54
C TYR A 3 -17.12 -10.35 16.51
N LYS A 4 -18.16 -10.62 17.27
CA LYS A 4 -18.69 -9.66 18.24
C LYS A 4 -17.66 -9.32 19.32
N LYS A 5 -16.90 -10.31 19.81
CA LYS A 5 -15.83 -10.09 20.79
C LYS A 5 -14.72 -9.21 20.21
N MET A 6 -14.34 -9.43 18.96
CA MET A 6 -13.33 -8.59 18.26
C MET A 6 -13.79 -7.14 18.15
N LEU A 7 -15.06 -6.90 17.81
CA LEU A 7 -15.62 -5.54 17.77
C LEU A 7 -15.64 -4.88 19.14
N ASP A 8 -15.97 -5.63 20.18
CA ASP A 8 -15.96 -5.12 21.55
C ASP A 8 -14.53 -4.73 22.01
N GLU A 9 -13.50 -5.41 21.53
CA GLU A 9 -12.10 -5.09 21.82
C GLU A 9 -11.60 -3.83 21.08
N LEU A 10 -12.26 -3.42 19.98
CA LEU A 10 -11.94 -2.21 19.24
C LEU A 10 -12.55 -0.95 19.85
N ARG A 11 -13.64 -1.06 20.59
CA ARG A 11 -14.34 0.09 21.17
C ARG A 11 -13.44 1.00 21.96
N GLY A 12 -13.53 2.30 21.69
CA GLY A 12 -12.73 3.33 22.35
C GLY A 12 -11.25 3.37 21.94
N LYS A 13 -10.80 2.49 21.05
CA LYS A 13 -9.46 2.53 20.51
C LYS A 13 -9.25 3.79 19.67
N THR A 14 -8.07 4.39 19.78
CA THR A 14 -7.65 5.49 18.93
C THR A 14 -6.97 4.95 17.69
N ILE A 15 -7.57 5.19 16.55
CA ILE A 15 -7.05 4.72 15.23
C ILE A 15 -6.47 5.91 14.50
N GLY A 16 -5.16 5.87 14.25
CA GLY A 16 -4.47 6.82 13.39
C GLY A 16 -4.76 6.51 11.92
N LEU A 17 -5.18 7.50 11.15
CA LEU A 17 -5.30 7.43 9.70
C LEU A 17 -4.23 8.34 9.08
N VAL A 18 -3.21 7.74 8.48
CA VAL A 18 -2.11 8.50 7.88
C VAL A 18 -2.17 8.38 6.37
N TYR A 19 -2.25 9.51 5.68
CA TYR A 19 -2.35 9.56 4.22
C TYR A 19 -1.48 10.66 3.64
N PHE A 20 -1.20 10.58 2.34
CA PHE A 20 -0.52 11.63 1.62
C PHE A 20 -1.56 12.61 1.08
N PHE A 21 -1.45 13.87 1.51
CA PHE A 21 -2.28 14.96 1.04
C PHE A 21 -1.47 15.93 0.18
N GLU A 22 -1.94 16.16 -1.01
CA GLU A 22 -1.44 17.21 -1.89
C GLU A 22 -2.63 17.94 -2.50
N LYS A 23 -2.50 19.23 -2.75
CA LYS A 23 -3.54 19.96 -3.48
C LYS A 23 -3.61 19.46 -4.91
N GLU A 24 -4.79 19.20 -5.40
CA GLU A 24 -5.05 18.65 -6.74
C GLU A 24 -4.34 19.42 -7.85
N ASP A 25 -4.14 20.75 -7.66
CA ASP A 25 -3.52 21.65 -8.64
C ASP A 25 -1.98 21.62 -8.63
N ALA A 26 -1.35 21.05 -7.62
CA ALA A 26 0.10 21.16 -7.41
C ALA A 26 0.91 20.21 -8.30
N LEU A 27 0.31 19.16 -8.84
CA LEU A 27 1.04 18.02 -9.38
C LEU A 27 0.63 17.60 -10.80
N GLY A 28 -0.17 18.39 -11.53
CA GLY A 28 -0.44 18.13 -12.96
C GLY A 28 -1.03 16.76 -13.29
N GLY A 29 -2.19 16.47 -12.84
CA GLY A 29 -3.13 15.61 -13.59
C GLY A 29 -3.09 14.08 -13.46
N THR A 30 -2.18 13.43 -12.74
CA THR A 30 -2.09 11.96 -12.70
C THR A 30 -1.93 11.35 -11.31
N HIS A 31 -2.68 11.85 -10.33
CA HIS A 31 -2.46 11.46 -8.94
C HIS A 31 -3.56 10.54 -8.42
N TYR A 32 -3.60 9.30 -8.90
CA TYR A 32 -4.53 8.28 -8.39
C TYR A 32 -4.27 7.89 -6.91
N TRP A 33 -3.09 8.21 -6.38
CA TRP A 33 -2.73 7.94 -4.99
C TRP A 33 -3.02 9.09 -4.02
N ILE A 34 -3.55 10.20 -4.50
CA ILE A 34 -4.11 11.22 -3.63
C ILE A 34 -5.53 10.79 -3.26
N TRP A 35 -5.71 10.54 -1.99
CA TRP A 35 -7.03 10.18 -1.49
C TRP A 35 -7.95 11.39 -1.49
N LYS A 36 -9.04 11.29 -2.20
CA LYS A 36 -10.05 12.34 -2.25
C LYS A 36 -10.75 12.48 -0.90
N SER A 37 -11.27 13.67 -0.62
CA SER A 37 -11.93 13.98 0.66
C SER A 37 -13.11 13.07 1.00
N ASP A 38 -13.86 12.60 0.00
CA ASP A 38 -14.97 11.66 0.17
C ASP A 38 -14.48 10.27 0.64
N ILE A 39 -13.35 9.80 0.11
CA ILE A 39 -12.73 8.54 0.54
C ILE A 39 -12.25 8.66 1.99
N ILE A 40 -11.58 9.75 2.34
CA ILE A 40 -11.13 9.98 3.74
C ILE A 40 -12.34 10.09 4.68
N SER A 41 -13.41 10.76 4.25
CA SER A 41 -14.66 10.82 5.01
C SER A 41 -15.30 9.44 5.20
N GLY A 42 -15.22 8.58 4.19
CA GLY A 42 -15.67 7.18 4.28
C GLY A 42 -14.90 6.39 5.35
N TRP A 43 -13.57 6.54 5.38
CA TRP A 43 -12.74 5.92 6.43
C TRP A 43 -13.07 6.43 7.82
N LEU A 44 -13.30 7.75 7.96
CA LEU A 44 -13.73 8.35 9.22
C LEU A 44 -15.03 7.76 9.74
N ASN A 45 -16.03 7.72 8.88
CA ASN A 45 -17.35 7.18 9.23
C ASN A 45 -17.21 5.70 9.65
N ALA A 46 -16.47 4.89 8.91
CA ALA A 46 -16.24 3.49 9.24
C ALA A 46 -15.56 3.31 10.62
N ILE A 47 -14.55 4.13 10.93
CA ILE A 47 -13.87 4.10 12.24
C ILE A 47 -14.85 4.50 13.36
N GLN A 48 -15.68 5.51 13.13
CA GLN A 48 -16.69 5.96 14.11
C GLN A 48 -17.82 4.94 14.30
N GLU A 49 -18.26 4.26 13.24
CA GLU A 49 -19.25 3.18 13.32
C GLU A 49 -18.75 1.98 14.16
N LEU A 50 -17.43 1.78 14.20
CA LEU A 50 -16.79 0.80 15.08
C LEU A 50 -16.64 1.29 16.52
N GLU A 51 -17.21 2.44 16.85
CA GLU A 51 -17.09 3.10 18.15
C GLU A 51 -15.61 3.39 18.54
N CYS A 52 -14.75 3.61 17.53
CA CYS A 52 -13.36 4.00 17.69
C CYS A 52 -13.18 5.52 17.54
N VAL A 53 -12.05 6.02 18.02
CA VAL A 53 -11.68 7.44 17.92
C VAL A 53 -10.74 7.65 16.75
N PRO A 54 -11.15 8.31 15.65
CA PRO A 54 -10.26 8.58 14.53
C PRO A 54 -9.28 9.70 14.85
N TYR A 55 -8.01 9.51 14.49
CA TYR A 55 -6.98 10.55 14.52
C TYR A 55 -6.30 10.66 13.15
N ILE A 56 -6.68 11.69 12.41
CA ILE A 56 -6.26 11.85 11.00
C ILE A 56 -5.02 12.70 10.91
N MET A 57 -4.08 12.30 10.05
CA MET A 57 -2.86 13.05 9.78
C MET A 57 -2.45 12.94 8.31
N ASP A 58 -2.02 14.04 7.74
CA ASP A 58 -1.12 14.00 6.59
C ASP A 58 0.22 13.37 7.01
N VAL A 59 0.87 12.65 6.10
CA VAL A 59 2.14 11.96 6.36
C VAL A 59 3.24 12.90 6.88
N ARG A 60 3.29 14.13 6.40
CA ARG A 60 4.28 15.12 6.87
C ARG A 60 4.03 15.52 8.32
N THR A 61 2.76 15.70 8.69
CA THR A 61 2.34 15.97 10.07
C THR A 61 2.65 14.79 10.98
N PHE A 62 2.43 13.56 10.50
CA PHE A 62 2.79 12.35 11.24
C PHE A 62 4.30 12.29 11.53
N ILE A 63 5.13 12.49 10.51
CA ILE A 63 6.60 12.51 10.64
C ILE A 63 7.03 13.57 11.65
N GLN A 64 6.51 14.78 11.54
CA GLN A 64 6.84 15.87 12.44
C GLN A 64 6.48 15.55 13.89
N LYS A 65 5.25 15.11 14.14
CA LYS A 65 4.78 14.75 15.49
C LYS A 65 5.56 13.58 16.08
N ALA A 66 5.86 12.57 15.28
CA ALA A 66 6.67 11.43 15.67
C ALA A 66 8.09 11.86 16.07
N SER A 67 8.74 12.70 15.27
CA SER A 67 10.11 13.20 15.51
C SER A 67 10.22 14.06 16.78
N TYR A 68 9.18 14.82 17.09
CA TYR A 68 9.15 15.66 18.29
C TYR A 68 8.48 14.98 19.51
N ASN A 69 8.13 13.70 19.41
CA ASN A 69 7.43 12.95 20.46
C ASN A 69 6.14 13.66 20.94
N THR A 70 5.37 14.19 19.99
CA THR A 70 4.11 14.92 20.24
C THR A 70 2.87 14.20 19.69
N LEU A 71 3.03 12.94 19.25
CA LEU A 71 1.90 12.10 18.92
C LEU A 71 1.08 11.82 20.18
N PRO A 72 -0.26 11.89 20.10
CA PRO A 72 -1.10 11.37 21.19
C PRO A 72 -0.95 9.85 21.26
N HIS A 73 -1.57 9.24 22.26
CA HIS A 73 -1.71 7.79 22.27
C HIS A 73 -2.53 7.35 21.06
N ILE A 74 -1.98 6.39 20.30
CA ILE A 74 -2.62 5.76 19.13
C ILE A 74 -2.45 4.26 19.31
N ASP A 75 -3.56 3.52 19.28
CA ASP A 75 -3.55 2.08 19.44
C ASP A 75 -3.00 1.37 18.20
N PHE A 76 -3.34 1.84 16.99
CA PHE A 76 -2.75 1.41 15.74
C PHE A 76 -2.97 2.43 14.63
N ILE A 77 -2.20 2.30 13.55
CA ILE A 77 -2.27 3.19 12.38
C ILE A 77 -2.75 2.40 11.17
N ILE A 78 -3.71 2.98 10.44
CA ILE A 78 -4.06 2.60 9.09
C ILE A 78 -3.24 3.48 8.13
N ASN A 79 -2.34 2.85 7.39
CA ASN A 79 -1.48 3.53 6.44
C ASN A 79 -2.15 3.64 5.07
N LEU A 80 -2.59 4.83 4.71
CA LEU A 80 -3.05 5.20 3.37
C LEU A 80 -2.03 6.07 2.63
N ASN A 81 -0.80 6.16 3.12
CA ASN A 81 0.25 6.88 2.42
C ASN A 81 0.70 6.10 1.19
N CYS A 82 0.43 6.63 0.03
CA CYS A 82 0.87 6.07 -1.25
C CYS A 82 2.19 6.69 -1.76
N GLY A 83 2.78 7.61 -0.99
CA GLY A 83 4.04 8.26 -1.34
C GLY A 83 3.93 9.26 -2.49
N ASN A 84 5.09 9.61 -3.04
CA ASN A 84 5.24 10.61 -4.09
C ASN A 84 6.13 10.10 -5.25
N TYR A 85 5.83 8.94 -5.80
CA TYR A 85 6.52 8.28 -6.93
C TYR A 85 7.85 7.57 -6.63
N GLU A 86 8.50 7.87 -5.52
CA GLU A 86 9.79 7.29 -5.21
C GLU A 86 9.64 5.87 -4.64
N LEU A 87 10.60 5.02 -5.00
CA LEU A 87 10.73 3.69 -4.41
C LEU A 87 10.75 3.80 -2.89
N SER A 88 10.01 2.91 -2.25
CA SER A 88 9.96 2.81 -0.79
C SER A 88 9.22 3.93 -0.06
N SER A 89 8.68 4.93 -0.75
CA SER A 89 7.92 6.01 -0.08
C SER A 89 6.65 5.50 0.62
N LEU A 90 6.04 4.42 0.10
CA LEU A 90 4.93 3.72 0.77
C LEU A 90 5.33 3.11 2.12
N SER A 91 6.58 2.69 2.28
CA SER A 91 7.06 2.04 3.51
C SER A 91 7.41 3.02 4.63
N LEU A 92 7.41 4.33 4.37
CA LEU A 92 7.82 5.35 5.33
C LEU A 92 6.99 5.30 6.63
N VAL A 93 5.67 5.27 6.50
CA VAL A 93 4.77 5.22 7.66
C VAL A 93 4.94 3.92 8.44
N PRO A 94 4.91 2.73 7.84
CA PRO A 94 5.16 1.48 8.55
C PRO A 94 6.54 1.42 9.21
N SER A 95 7.59 1.96 8.57
CA SER A 95 8.94 2.02 9.18
C SER A 95 8.95 2.87 10.45
N MET A 96 8.30 4.03 10.41
CA MET A 96 8.17 4.89 11.59
C MET A 96 7.30 4.24 12.67
N CYS A 97 6.21 3.58 12.29
CA CYS A 97 5.36 2.84 13.23
C CYS A 97 6.14 1.73 13.94
N SER A 98 6.96 0.99 13.20
CA SER A 98 7.84 -0.03 13.77
C SER A 98 8.83 0.57 14.78
N PHE A 99 9.46 1.71 14.47
CA PHE A 99 10.35 2.41 15.38
C PHE A 99 9.63 2.91 16.65
N LEU A 100 8.38 3.36 16.52
CA LEU A 100 7.56 3.86 17.62
C LEU A 100 6.82 2.76 18.39
N ALA A 101 6.95 1.50 18.00
CA ALA A 101 6.20 0.36 18.52
C ALA A 101 4.67 0.55 18.42
N ILE A 102 4.19 1.20 17.35
CA ILE A 102 2.77 1.35 17.05
C ILE A 102 2.40 0.34 15.95
N PRO A 103 1.41 -0.53 16.16
CA PRO A 103 0.94 -1.44 15.11
C PRO A 103 0.49 -0.68 13.86
N CYS A 104 0.81 -1.21 12.67
CA CYS A 104 0.49 -0.59 11.39
C CYS A 104 -0.21 -1.57 10.45
N ILE A 105 -1.28 -1.12 9.82
CA ILE A 105 -2.07 -1.85 8.83
C ILE A 105 -1.86 -1.17 7.47
N PRO A 106 -1.76 -1.91 6.35
CA PRO A 106 -2.05 -3.35 6.20
C PRO A 106 -0.88 -4.27 6.53
N CYS A 107 0.36 -3.81 6.47
CA CYS A 107 1.52 -4.65 6.71
C CYS A 107 2.75 -3.84 7.12
N ASP A 108 3.83 -4.53 7.44
CA ASP A 108 5.10 -3.91 7.79
C ASP A 108 5.85 -3.32 6.57
N ALA A 109 6.91 -2.56 6.85
CA ALA A 109 7.69 -1.87 5.84
C ALA A 109 8.38 -2.83 4.85
N GLN A 110 8.84 -3.99 5.33
CA GLN A 110 9.52 -4.96 4.48
C GLN A 110 8.56 -5.58 3.47
N ALA A 111 7.37 -5.95 3.94
CA ALA A 111 6.33 -6.50 3.07
C ALA A 111 5.92 -5.49 1.99
N ILE A 112 5.76 -4.21 2.34
CA ILE A 112 5.43 -3.16 1.38
C ILE A 112 6.53 -3.00 0.33
N VAL A 113 7.78 -2.80 0.72
CA VAL A 113 8.90 -2.61 -0.21
C VAL A 113 9.05 -3.81 -1.15
N THR A 114 8.88 -5.01 -0.60
CA THR A 114 8.98 -6.24 -1.37
C THR A 114 7.85 -6.37 -2.39
N SER A 115 6.63 -6.09 -1.99
CA SER A 115 5.45 -6.22 -2.87
C SER A 115 5.34 -5.10 -3.88
N GLU A 116 5.80 -3.89 -3.55
CA GLU A 116 5.82 -2.75 -4.47
C GLU A 116 6.78 -2.99 -5.66
N ASN A 117 7.90 -3.63 -5.41
CA ASN A 117 8.89 -3.94 -6.42
C ASN A 117 8.52 -5.22 -7.19
N LYS A 118 7.97 -5.05 -8.40
CA LYS A 118 7.51 -6.17 -9.24
C LYS A 118 8.60 -7.19 -9.57
N HIS A 119 9.86 -6.76 -9.65
CA HIS A 119 10.97 -7.69 -9.90
C HIS A 119 11.20 -8.57 -8.68
N ILE A 120 11.29 -7.99 -7.50
CA ILE A 120 11.48 -8.75 -6.25
C ILE A 120 10.29 -9.69 -6.02
N SER A 121 9.06 -9.20 -6.20
CA SER A 121 7.86 -10.04 -6.10
C SER A 121 7.89 -11.25 -7.04
N ASN A 122 8.31 -11.04 -8.29
CA ASN A 122 8.45 -12.14 -9.26
C ASN A 122 9.56 -13.13 -8.84
N VAL A 123 10.68 -12.66 -8.32
CA VAL A 123 11.76 -13.53 -7.81
C VAL A 123 11.25 -14.41 -6.66
N ILE A 124 10.53 -13.81 -5.71
CA ILE A 124 9.96 -14.54 -4.57
C ILE A 124 8.92 -15.55 -5.07
N ALA A 125 8.02 -15.14 -5.97
CA ALA A 125 7.02 -16.03 -6.56
C ALA A 125 7.68 -17.24 -7.24
N THR A 126 8.69 -17.00 -8.08
CA THR A 126 9.43 -18.06 -8.76
C THR A 126 10.14 -19.00 -7.77
N ALA A 127 10.76 -18.46 -6.74
CA ALA A 127 11.42 -19.27 -5.70
C ALA A 127 10.44 -20.18 -4.93
N ASN A 128 9.15 -19.82 -4.93
CA ASN A 128 8.07 -20.60 -4.33
C ASN A 128 7.25 -21.41 -5.35
N ASN A 129 7.79 -21.65 -6.56
CA ASN A 129 7.14 -22.39 -7.64
C ASN A 129 5.81 -21.79 -8.13
N ILE A 130 5.65 -20.48 -7.98
CA ILE A 130 4.51 -19.72 -8.52
C ILE A 130 4.93 -19.20 -9.90
N ASN A 131 4.12 -19.48 -10.92
CA ASN A 131 4.39 -19.03 -12.27
C ASN A 131 4.30 -17.49 -12.35
N VAL A 132 5.28 -16.90 -13.02
CA VAL A 132 5.31 -15.48 -13.36
C VAL A 132 5.40 -15.29 -14.86
N PRO A 133 4.97 -14.13 -15.41
CA PRO A 133 5.13 -13.88 -16.84
C PRO A 133 6.60 -13.95 -17.26
N GLU A 134 6.85 -14.61 -18.40
CA GLU A 134 8.18 -14.73 -18.99
C GLU A 134 8.79 -13.35 -19.28
N TYR A 135 10.07 -13.19 -18.92
CA TYR A 135 10.82 -11.98 -19.24
C TYR A 135 11.22 -11.99 -20.72
N LEU A 136 10.98 -10.90 -21.41
CA LEU A 136 11.30 -10.72 -22.82
C LEU A 136 12.35 -9.64 -23.01
N PRO A 137 13.10 -9.65 -24.12
CA PRO A 137 13.93 -8.53 -24.55
C PRO A 137 13.08 -7.27 -24.73
N SER A 138 13.65 -6.11 -24.43
CA SER A 138 12.95 -4.80 -24.54
C SER A 138 12.54 -4.45 -25.98
N THR A 139 13.03 -5.18 -26.97
CA THR A 139 12.71 -5.01 -28.39
C THR A 139 11.60 -5.92 -28.89
N ASP A 140 11.08 -6.82 -28.04
CA ASP A 140 10.02 -7.74 -28.45
C ASP A 140 8.69 -7.01 -28.62
N PRO A 141 8.08 -7.01 -29.81
CA PRO A 141 6.82 -6.31 -30.05
C PRO A 141 5.62 -6.95 -29.35
N ASN A 142 5.75 -8.19 -28.86
CA ASN A 142 4.72 -8.90 -28.12
C ASN A 142 4.87 -8.73 -26.60
N GLY A 143 5.85 -7.94 -26.18
CA GLY A 143 6.11 -7.66 -24.77
C GLY A 143 5.24 -6.54 -24.23
N ILE A 144 5.08 -6.56 -22.93
CA ILE A 144 4.52 -5.46 -22.14
C ILE A 144 5.60 -4.91 -21.22
N PHE A 145 5.84 -3.61 -21.31
CA PHE A 145 6.67 -2.88 -20.35
C PHE A 145 5.84 -2.51 -19.13
N ARG A 146 6.38 -2.75 -17.96
CA ARG A 146 5.78 -2.38 -16.67
C ARG A 146 6.84 -1.69 -15.81
N PRO A 147 6.62 -0.44 -15.37
CA PRO A 147 7.51 0.19 -14.38
C PRO A 147 7.64 -0.69 -13.13
N ILE A 148 8.82 -0.68 -12.51
CA ILE A 148 9.10 -1.58 -11.38
C ILE A 148 8.14 -1.36 -10.22
N ASN A 149 7.82 -0.11 -9.88
CA ASN A 149 7.12 0.27 -8.65
C ASN A 149 5.83 1.06 -8.84
N LEU A 150 5.40 1.35 -10.07
CA LEU A 150 4.14 2.07 -10.29
C LEU A 150 2.94 1.11 -10.37
N GLY A 151 1.81 1.55 -9.86
CA GLY A 151 0.53 0.85 -9.91
C GLY A 151 -0.45 1.46 -10.91
N SER A 152 -1.73 1.01 -10.87
CA SER A 152 -2.86 1.52 -11.64
C SER A 152 -2.61 1.69 -13.13
N SER A 153 -1.83 0.78 -13.71
CA SER A 153 -1.46 0.78 -15.14
C SER A 153 -0.65 2.01 -15.59
N ILE A 154 -0.15 2.82 -14.69
CA ILE A 154 0.66 3.99 -15.03
C ILE A 154 1.99 3.55 -15.64
N GLY A 155 2.32 4.12 -16.79
CA GLY A 155 3.57 3.85 -17.50
C GLY A 155 3.64 2.49 -18.19
N ILE A 156 2.56 1.71 -18.22
CA ILE A 156 2.49 0.47 -18.98
C ILE A 156 2.51 0.78 -20.48
N GLN A 157 3.32 0.03 -21.24
CA GLN A 157 3.41 0.14 -22.69
C GLN A 157 3.39 -1.26 -23.32
N ILE A 158 2.54 -1.45 -24.33
CA ILE A 158 2.46 -2.68 -25.09
C ILE A 158 3.24 -2.47 -26.39
N GLY A 159 4.23 -3.33 -26.63
CA GLY A 159 5.13 -3.22 -27.77
C GLY A 159 6.06 -2.00 -27.68
N GLY A 160 7.30 -2.14 -28.04
CA GLY A 160 8.24 -1.04 -28.07
C GLY A 160 9.18 -0.96 -26.87
N SER A 161 10.17 -0.05 -26.98
CA SER A 161 11.19 0.17 -25.96
C SER A 161 10.85 1.36 -25.07
N SER A 162 11.01 1.21 -23.77
CA SER A 162 11.00 2.32 -22.84
C SER A 162 12.42 2.56 -22.31
N ASN A 163 12.80 3.82 -22.16
CA ASN A 163 14.07 4.18 -21.51
C ASN A 163 13.96 4.17 -19.97
N ALA A 164 12.76 3.89 -19.47
CA ALA A 164 12.52 3.84 -18.02
C ALA A 164 12.95 2.49 -17.44
N SER A 165 13.27 2.49 -16.16
CA SER A 165 13.54 1.27 -15.40
C SER A 165 12.25 0.47 -15.22
N GLY A 166 12.21 -0.77 -15.71
CA GLY A 166 11.03 -1.60 -15.63
C GLY A 166 11.26 -3.02 -16.12
N LEU A 167 10.18 -3.78 -16.16
CA LEU A 167 10.17 -5.17 -16.62
C LEU A 167 9.53 -5.24 -18.00
N TYR A 168 10.17 -6.00 -18.89
CA TYR A 168 9.58 -6.45 -20.13
C TYR A 168 9.14 -7.88 -19.96
N GLN A 169 7.86 -8.12 -20.14
CA GLN A 169 7.27 -9.42 -19.90
C GLN A 169 6.31 -9.79 -21.04
N LYS A 170 6.13 -11.09 -21.24
CA LYS A 170 5.14 -11.62 -22.18
C LYS A 170 3.74 -11.20 -21.76
N VAL A 171 2.94 -10.74 -22.71
CA VAL A 171 1.52 -10.51 -22.50
C VAL A 171 0.83 -11.86 -22.30
N ILE A 172 0.10 -11.99 -21.20
CA ILE A 172 -0.72 -13.17 -20.92
C ILE A 172 -2.17 -12.81 -21.20
N SER A 173 -2.80 -13.59 -22.07
CA SER A 173 -4.24 -13.47 -22.35
C SER A 173 -5.04 -14.16 -21.27
N GLY A 174 -6.11 -13.54 -20.80
CA GLY A 174 -6.98 -14.10 -19.77
C GLY A 174 -7.75 -13.04 -19.02
N TYR A 175 -8.20 -13.40 -17.83
CA TYR A 175 -8.88 -12.50 -16.92
C TYR A 175 -7.97 -12.21 -15.73
N ASP A 176 -7.94 -10.96 -15.29
CA ASP A 176 -7.30 -10.57 -14.03
C ASP A 176 -8.20 -11.02 -12.86
N ILE A 177 -7.61 -11.73 -11.91
CA ILE A 177 -8.29 -12.16 -10.69
C ILE A 177 -7.55 -11.54 -9.51
N THR A 178 -8.29 -10.85 -8.64
CA THR A 178 -7.78 -10.33 -7.37
C THR A 178 -8.36 -11.15 -6.24
N ILE A 179 -7.49 -11.70 -5.41
CA ILE A 179 -7.88 -12.47 -4.23
C ILE A 179 -7.36 -11.70 -3.02
N PRO A 180 -8.25 -11.11 -2.20
CA PRO A 180 -7.84 -10.52 -0.93
C PRO A 180 -7.47 -11.64 0.05
N ILE A 181 -6.33 -11.48 0.72
CA ILE A 181 -5.84 -12.45 1.72
C ILE A 181 -5.56 -11.69 3.01
N VAL A 182 -6.12 -12.18 4.11
CA VAL A 182 -5.87 -11.66 5.45
C VAL A 182 -5.23 -12.76 6.29
N TYR A 183 -4.04 -12.47 6.83
CA TYR A 183 -3.40 -13.37 7.77
C TYR A 183 -4.10 -13.30 9.13
N ASN A 184 -4.55 -14.44 9.63
CA ASN A 184 -5.16 -14.54 10.94
C ASN A 184 -4.19 -15.22 11.92
N PRO A 185 -3.48 -14.45 12.77
CA PRO A 185 -2.47 -15.01 13.67
C PRO A 185 -3.06 -15.89 14.78
N LEU A 186 -4.37 -15.83 15.03
CA LEU A 186 -5.04 -16.63 16.05
C LEU A 186 -5.23 -18.08 15.62
N ILE A 187 -5.28 -18.34 14.33
CA ILE A 187 -5.47 -19.70 13.77
C ILE A 187 -4.27 -20.14 12.92
N ASP A 188 -3.24 -19.31 12.84
CA ASP A 188 -2.01 -19.56 12.05
C ASP A 188 -2.31 -20.02 10.60
N THR A 189 -3.36 -19.48 10.01
CA THR A 189 -3.78 -19.75 8.63
C THR A 189 -4.04 -18.45 7.88
N LEU A 190 -4.00 -18.56 6.56
CA LEU A 190 -4.46 -17.50 5.66
C LEU A 190 -5.93 -17.77 5.30
N ASP A 191 -6.77 -16.76 5.42
CA ASP A 191 -8.19 -16.76 5.02
C ASP A 191 -8.38 -16.09 3.66
#